data_ebf09e3f1bf8fb39ebadd0f472d5b553
#
_entry.id   ebf09e3f1bf8fb39ebadd0f472d5b553
#
_cell.length_a   1.000
_cell.length_b   1.000
_cell.length_c   1.000
_cell.angle_alpha   90.00
_cell.angle_beta   90.00
_cell.angle_gamma   90.00
#
_symmetry.space_group_name_H-M   'P 1'
#
loop_
_entity.id
_entity.type
_entity.pdbx_description
1 polymer ?
#
loop_
_entity_poly.entity_id
_entity_poly.type
_entity_poly.pdbx_seq_one_letter_code
_entity_poly.pdbx_strand_id
1 'polypeptide(L)'
;MDFKKANESDIEEIYSLVKNAIAVMDQNGIPQWDEIYPTKEDFLNDIRAQNLYKGIIDGQIAVIYALNKCQDEAYFSADWTYRGEDFCVIHRLCVNPEFQNMGVAKNTLVHIEQQLGEAGIKAIRLDVFTLNPYALRLYEKAGYHQTGTAQWRKGKFLLMEKEL
;
A
#
# COMPACT_ATOMS: atom_id res chain seq x y z
N MET A 1 0.49 -18.08 0.09
CA MET A 1 -0.17 -16.95 0.79
C MET A 1 -1.60 -16.89 0.29
N ASP A 2 -2.56 -16.84 1.20
CA ASP A 2 -3.99 -16.78 0.86
C ASP A 2 -4.47 -15.32 0.96
N PHE A 3 -4.95 -14.75 -0.16
CA PHE A 3 -5.41 -13.38 -0.23
C PHE A 3 -6.94 -13.29 -0.21
N LYS A 4 -7.46 -12.42 0.64
CA LYS A 4 -8.91 -12.18 0.74
C LYS A 4 -9.23 -10.81 1.33
N LYS A 5 -10.48 -10.39 1.21
CA LYS A 5 -10.95 -9.17 1.86
C LYS A 5 -10.86 -9.28 3.37
N ALA A 6 -10.44 -8.20 4.02
CA ALA A 6 -10.52 -8.07 5.47
C ALA A 6 -11.97 -7.78 5.91
N ASN A 7 -12.29 -8.14 7.14
CA ASN A 7 -13.57 -7.85 7.76
C ASN A 7 -13.36 -7.22 9.15
N GLU A 8 -14.43 -6.72 9.76
CA GLU A 8 -14.32 -5.99 11.04
C GLU A 8 -13.74 -6.82 12.18
N SER A 9 -13.89 -8.16 12.15
CA SER A 9 -13.29 -9.02 13.17
C SER A 9 -11.76 -9.09 13.10
N ASP A 10 -11.16 -8.66 11.99
CA ASP A 10 -9.71 -8.63 11.81
C ASP A 10 -9.05 -7.37 12.41
N ILE A 11 -9.84 -6.38 12.82
CA ILE A 11 -9.32 -5.04 13.09
C ILE A 11 -8.26 -4.99 14.20
N GLU A 12 -8.40 -5.79 15.24
CA GLU A 12 -7.42 -5.80 16.34
C GLU A 12 -6.07 -6.37 15.87
N GLU A 13 -6.09 -7.45 15.10
CA GLU A 13 -4.87 -8.02 14.52
C GLU A 13 -4.23 -7.06 13.51
N ILE A 14 -5.04 -6.45 12.63
CA ILE A 14 -4.57 -5.45 11.66
C ILE A 14 -3.91 -4.28 12.37
N TYR A 15 -4.57 -3.70 13.36
CA TYR A 15 -4.02 -2.52 14.04
C TYR A 15 -2.77 -2.83 14.87
N SER A 16 -2.71 -4.02 15.46
CA SER A 16 -1.50 -4.51 16.15
C SER A 16 -0.34 -4.65 15.17
N LEU A 17 -0.55 -5.25 14.00
CA LEU A 17 0.43 -5.37 12.92
C LEU A 17 0.95 -3.98 12.50
N VAL A 18 0.06 -3.02 12.31
CA VAL A 18 0.41 -1.66 11.90
C VAL A 18 1.25 -0.95 12.97
N LYS A 19 0.87 -1.05 14.25
CA LYS A 19 1.67 -0.48 15.35
C LYS A 19 3.07 -1.08 15.41
N ASN A 20 3.20 -2.38 15.23
CA ASN A 20 4.49 -3.05 15.18
C ASN A 20 5.32 -2.59 13.97
N ALA A 21 4.69 -2.42 12.81
CA ALA A 21 5.36 -1.89 11.62
C ALA A 21 5.86 -0.45 11.82
N ILE A 22 5.07 0.40 12.47
CA ILE A 22 5.48 1.77 12.83
C ILE A 22 6.71 1.73 13.73
N ALA A 23 6.72 0.88 14.77
CA ALA A 23 7.86 0.75 15.68
C ALA A 23 9.14 0.34 14.94
N VAL A 24 9.06 -0.61 14.00
CA VAL A 24 10.20 -1.04 13.18
C VAL A 24 10.66 0.08 12.25
N MET A 25 9.74 0.80 11.60
CA MET A 25 10.09 1.96 10.77
C MET A 25 10.80 3.04 11.59
N ASP A 26 10.31 3.36 12.77
CA ASP A 26 10.95 4.35 13.67
C ASP A 26 12.37 3.93 14.06
N GLN A 27 12.59 2.65 14.36
CA GLN A 27 13.93 2.10 14.63
C GLN A 27 14.87 2.23 13.44
N ASN A 28 14.34 2.19 12.21
CA ASN A 28 15.10 2.34 10.98
C ASN A 28 15.20 3.79 10.48
N GLY A 29 14.73 4.76 11.26
CA GLY A 29 14.76 6.17 10.89
C GLY A 29 13.81 6.54 9.76
N ILE A 30 12.69 5.82 9.62
CA ILE A 30 11.66 6.05 8.61
C ILE A 30 10.41 6.63 9.27
N PRO A 31 10.28 7.96 9.41
CA PRO A 31 9.13 8.59 10.09
C PRO A 31 7.92 8.70 9.16
N GLN A 32 7.46 7.59 8.58
CA GLN A 32 6.39 7.57 7.59
C GLN A 32 5.00 7.64 8.22
N TRP A 33 4.77 6.86 9.27
CA TRP A 33 3.50 6.74 9.98
C TRP A 33 3.67 7.01 11.47
N ASP A 34 2.58 7.43 12.12
CA ASP A 34 2.54 7.72 13.56
C ASP A 34 1.11 7.51 14.13
N GLU A 35 0.87 7.99 15.34
CA GLU A 35 -0.43 7.88 16.03
C GLU A 35 -1.53 8.73 15.38
N ILE A 36 -1.18 9.72 14.53
CA ILE A 36 -2.15 10.57 13.83
C ILE A 36 -2.66 9.89 12.56
N TYR A 37 -1.78 9.14 11.86
CA TYR A 37 -2.14 8.45 10.62
C TYR A 37 -1.18 7.27 10.34
N PRO A 38 -1.67 6.10 9.92
CA PRO A 38 -3.08 5.73 9.84
C PRO A 38 -3.67 5.35 11.20
N THR A 39 -4.93 5.68 11.42
CA THR A 39 -5.68 5.33 12.62
C THR A 39 -6.42 4.00 12.46
N LYS A 40 -6.88 3.43 13.56
CA LYS A 40 -7.76 2.27 13.54
C LYS A 40 -9.02 2.52 12.71
N GLU A 41 -9.58 3.74 12.81
CA GLU A 41 -10.77 4.15 12.06
C GLU A 41 -10.50 4.21 10.55
N ASP A 42 -9.30 4.61 10.12
CA ASP A 42 -8.93 4.57 8.69
C ASP A 42 -9.05 3.15 8.13
N PHE A 43 -8.59 2.14 8.85
CA PHE A 43 -8.72 0.74 8.43
C PHE A 43 -10.16 0.24 8.50
N LEU A 44 -10.93 0.63 9.52
CA LEU A 44 -12.36 0.29 9.60
C LEU A 44 -13.14 0.88 8.42
N ASN A 45 -12.85 2.10 8.03
CA ASN A 45 -13.46 2.72 6.86
C ASN A 45 -13.11 1.98 5.56
N ASP A 46 -11.86 1.56 5.40
CA ASP A 46 -11.45 0.72 4.26
C ASP A 46 -12.19 -0.64 4.24
N ILE A 47 -12.35 -1.27 5.40
CA ILE A 47 -13.09 -2.53 5.55
C ILE A 47 -14.55 -2.34 5.15
N ARG A 48 -15.23 -1.31 5.69
CA ARG A 48 -16.63 -1.01 5.41
C ARG A 48 -16.87 -0.68 3.93
N ALA A 49 -15.90 0.00 3.30
CA ALA A 49 -15.92 0.27 1.86
C ALA A 49 -15.53 -0.96 1.00
N GLN A 50 -15.22 -2.10 1.61
CA GLN A 50 -14.79 -3.33 0.92
C GLN A 50 -13.48 -3.16 0.13
N ASN A 51 -12.63 -2.25 0.55
CA ASN A 51 -11.37 -1.90 -0.11
C ASN A 51 -10.14 -2.54 0.52
N LEU A 52 -10.22 -3.00 1.78
CA LEU A 52 -9.07 -3.58 2.50
C LEU A 52 -8.97 -5.07 2.23
N TYR A 53 -7.76 -5.49 1.91
CA TYR A 53 -7.37 -6.87 1.67
C TYR A 53 -6.30 -7.32 2.66
N LYS A 54 -6.23 -8.61 2.91
CA LYS A 54 -5.21 -9.25 3.74
C LYS A 54 -4.62 -10.46 3.03
N GLY A 55 -3.33 -10.68 3.22
CA GLY A 55 -2.65 -11.92 2.85
C GLY A 55 -2.29 -12.71 4.10
N ILE A 56 -2.60 -13.99 4.11
CA ILE A 56 -2.46 -14.88 5.27
C ILE A 56 -1.37 -15.91 5.01
N ILE A 57 -0.50 -16.11 5.99
CA ILE A 57 0.50 -17.18 6.04
C ILE A 57 0.35 -17.88 7.39
N ASP A 58 0.21 -19.19 7.38
CA ASP A 58 0.10 -20.04 8.58
C ASP A 58 -0.95 -19.53 9.60
N GLY A 59 -2.09 -19.04 9.08
CA GLY A 59 -3.21 -18.54 9.89
C GLY A 59 -3.06 -17.13 10.44
N GLN A 60 -1.95 -16.43 10.16
CA GLN A 60 -1.68 -15.07 10.62
C GLN A 60 -1.73 -14.07 9.45
N ILE A 61 -2.14 -12.84 9.73
CA ILE A 61 -2.09 -11.77 8.74
C ILE A 61 -0.63 -11.35 8.52
N ALA A 62 -0.10 -11.65 7.34
CA ALA A 62 1.26 -11.30 6.94
C ALA A 62 1.35 -9.95 6.25
N VAL A 63 0.29 -9.50 5.59
CA VAL A 63 0.25 -8.24 4.84
C VAL A 63 -1.18 -7.73 4.75
N ILE A 64 -1.31 -6.41 4.73
CA ILE A 64 -2.55 -5.71 4.40
C ILE A 64 -2.30 -4.68 3.31
N TYR A 65 -3.33 -4.36 2.54
CA TYR A 65 -3.32 -3.30 1.53
C TYR A 65 -4.74 -2.89 1.18
N ALA A 66 -4.93 -1.63 0.79
CA ALA A 66 -6.21 -1.17 0.30
C ALA A 66 -6.14 -0.86 -1.19
N LEU A 67 -7.22 -1.20 -1.92
CA LEU A 67 -7.37 -0.95 -3.36
C LEU A 67 -8.65 -0.17 -3.61
N ASN A 68 -8.53 0.98 -4.26
CA ASN A 68 -9.68 1.79 -4.69
C ASN A 68 -9.28 2.75 -5.81
N LYS A 69 -10.19 3.67 -6.19
CA LYS A 69 -9.94 4.73 -7.17
C LYS A 69 -9.75 6.11 -6.52
N CYS A 70 -9.69 6.18 -5.20
CA CYS A 70 -9.53 7.45 -4.49
C CYS A 70 -8.13 8.01 -4.71
N GLN A 71 -8.04 9.26 -5.14
CA GLN A 71 -6.79 9.97 -5.33
C GLN A 71 -6.77 11.20 -4.43
N ASP A 72 -5.64 11.40 -3.72
CA ASP A 72 -5.38 12.69 -3.07
C ASP A 72 -5.27 13.80 -4.12
N GLU A 73 -5.54 15.06 -3.72
CA GLU A 73 -5.46 16.22 -4.60
C GLU A 73 -4.10 16.33 -5.32
N ALA A 74 -3.00 15.96 -4.65
CA ALA A 74 -1.66 15.97 -5.23
C ALA A 74 -1.53 15.06 -6.47
N TYR A 75 -2.35 14.01 -6.59
CA TYR A 75 -2.35 13.12 -7.75
C TYR A 75 -2.81 13.82 -9.03
N PHE A 76 -3.63 14.86 -8.94
CA PHE A 76 -4.13 15.58 -10.12
C PHE A 76 -3.06 16.41 -10.83
N SER A 77 -1.95 16.73 -10.17
CA SER A 77 -0.82 17.45 -10.76
C SER A 77 0.27 16.54 -11.34
N ALA A 78 0.17 15.24 -11.17
CA ALA A 78 1.14 14.29 -11.69
C ALA A 78 0.98 14.06 -13.18
N ASP A 79 2.08 13.71 -13.82
CA ASP A 79 2.10 13.43 -15.26
C ASP A 79 1.92 11.92 -15.51
N TRP A 80 0.70 11.43 -15.27
CA TRP A 80 0.35 10.03 -15.46
C TRP A 80 0.49 9.64 -16.93
N THR A 81 1.16 8.50 -17.18
CA THR A 81 1.29 7.95 -18.53
C THR A 81 -0.05 7.42 -19.03
N TYR A 82 -0.74 6.64 -18.19
CA TYR A 82 -2.10 6.20 -18.48
C TYR A 82 -3.11 7.28 -18.06
N ARG A 83 -3.85 7.81 -19.03
CA ARG A 83 -4.79 8.92 -18.82
C ARG A 83 -6.26 8.51 -18.85
N GLY A 84 -6.54 7.20 -18.96
CA GLY A 84 -7.89 6.65 -18.90
C GLY A 84 -8.38 6.49 -17.47
N GLU A 85 -9.59 5.95 -17.34
CA GLU A 85 -10.25 5.78 -16.02
C GLU A 85 -10.09 4.37 -15.44
N ASP A 86 -9.51 3.43 -16.20
CA ASP A 86 -9.31 2.05 -15.77
C ASP A 86 -8.00 1.90 -14.99
N PHE A 87 -7.86 2.69 -13.93
CA PHE A 87 -6.74 2.60 -12.99
C PHE A 87 -7.21 2.19 -11.60
N CYS A 88 -6.28 1.72 -10.79
CA CYS A 88 -6.48 1.45 -9.37
C CYS A 88 -5.33 2.06 -8.57
N VAL A 89 -5.61 2.48 -7.34
CA VAL A 89 -4.62 3.04 -6.42
C VAL A 89 -4.39 2.05 -5.29
N ILE A 90 -3.11 1.74 -5.01
CA ILE A 90 -2.70 0.98 -3.83
C ILE A 90 -2.48 1.96 -2.68
N HIS A 91 -3.16 1.72 -1.57
CA HIS A 91 -2.99 2.49 -0.34
C HIS A 91 -2.59 1.57 0.82
N ARG A 92 -1.83 2.11 1.75
CA ARG A 92 -1.54 1.49 3.05
C ARG A 92 -1.03 0.05 2.97
N LEU A 93 -0.22 -0.26 1.96
CA LEU A 93 0.48 -1.55 1.90
C LEU A 93 1.41 -1.67 3.11
N CYS A 94 1.17 -2.66 3.95
CA CYS A 94 1.93 -2.88 5.16
C CYS A 94 2.17 -4.36 5.39
N VAL A 95 3.44 -4.74 5.46
CA VAL A 95 3.86 -6.11 5.80
C VAL A 95 4.07 -6.22 7.29
N ASN A 96 3.51 -7.25 7.90
CA ASN A 96 3.76 -7.59 9.29
C ASN A 96 5.27 -7.82 9.51
N PRO A 97 5.90 -7.13 10.48
CA PRO A 97 7.33 -7.27 10.74
C PRO A 97 7.82 -8.71 10.90
N GLU A 98 6.99 -9.60 11.44
CA GLU A 98 7.33 -11.03 11.59
C GLU A 98 7.55 -11.75 10.25
N PHE A 99 7.02 -11.21 9.16
CA PHE A 99 7.11 -11.77 7.80
C PHE A 99 7.96 -10.91 6.85
N GLN A 100 8.68 -9.92 7.37
CA GLN A 100 9.60 -9.11 6.56
C GLN A 100 10.78 -9.94 6.07
N ASN A 101 11.39 -9.53 4.95
CA ASN A 101 12.49 -10.22 4.28
C ASN A 101 12.18 -11.63 3.76
N MET A 102 10.91 -12.02 3.73
CA MET A 102 10.42 -13.30 3.19
C MET A 102 9.79 -13.16 1.79
N GLY A 103 9.96 -12.02 1.14
CA GLY A 103 9.39 -11.75 -0.19
C GLY A 103 7.89 -11.44 -0.19
N VAL A 104 7.27 -11.26 0.98
CA VAL A 104 5.82 -11.04 1.12
C VAL A 104 5.34 -9.83 0.31
N ALA A 105 6.01 -8.68 0.42
CA ALA A 105 5.63 -7.48 -0.32
C ALA A 105 5.69 -7.67 -1.83
N LYS A 106 6.77 -8.30 -2.33
CA LYS A 106 6.92 -8.61 -3.76
C LYS A 106 5.82 -9.54 -4.26
N ASN A 107 5.53 -10.62 -3.53
CA ASN A 107 4.49 -11.57 -3.91
C ASN A 107 3.10 -10.93 -3.86
N THR A 108 2.87 -10.01 -2.92
CA THR A 108 1.64 -9.23 -2.84
C THR A 108 1.45 -8.33 -4.06
N LEU A 109 2.49 -7.62 -4.49
CA LEU A 109 2.42 -6.79 -5.71
C LEU A 109 2.10 -7.64 -6.95
N VAL A 110 2.77 -8.78 -7.11
CA VAL A 110 2.49 -9.71 -8.23
C VAL A 110 1.03 -10.16 -8.22
N HIS A 111 0.49 -10.50 -7.05
CA HIS A 111 -0.91 -10.89 -6.90
C HIS A 111 -1.87 -9.74 -7.26
N ILE A 112 -1.61 -8.53 -6.75
CA ILE A 112 -2.43 -7.34 -7.05
C ILE A 112 -2.42 -7.06 -8.55
N GLU A 113 -1.25 -7.05 -9.18
CA GLU A 113 -1.09 -6.78 -10.60
C GLU A 113 -1.85 -7.79 -11.47
N GLN A 114 -1.73 -9.07 -11.13
CA GLN A 114 -2.47 -10.12 -11.84
C GLN A 114 -3.98 -9.95 -11.67
N GLN A 115 -4.46 -9.81 -10.44
CA GLN A 115 -5.88 -9.65 -10.13
C GLN A 115 -6.49 -8.44 -10.84
N LEU A 116 -5.80 -7.30 -10.81
CA LEU A 116 -6.27 -6.07 -11.43
C LEU A 116 -6.22 -6.15 -12.95
N GLY A 117 -5.17 -6.75 -13.52
CA GLY A 117 -5.08 -6.98 -14.98
C GLY A 117 -6.19 -7.87 -15.50
N GLU A 118 -6.52 -8.97 -14.80
CA GLU A 118 -7.65 -9.84 -15.12
C GLU A 118 -9.00 -9.11 -15.01
N ALA A 119 -9.12 -8.12 -14.13
CA ALA A 119 -10.29 -7.27 -13.99
C ALA A 119 -10.37 -6.13 -15.03
N GLY A 120 -9.41 -6.04 -15.95
CA GLY A 120 -9.38 -5.02 -17.01
C GLY A 120 -8.77 -3.68 -16.62
N ILE A 121 -8.17 -3.58 -15.44
CA ILE A 121 -7.43 -2.39 -15.02
C ILE A 121 -6.16 -2.24 -15.88
N LYS A 122 -5.86 -1.02 -16.27
CA LYS A 122 -4.77 -0.70 -17.21
C LYS A 122 -3.55 -0.09 -16.53
N ALA A 123 -3.72 0.48 -15.35
CA ALA A 123 -2.63 1.09 -14.61
C ALA A 123 -2.85 1.01 -13.10
N ILE A 124 -1.75 0.89 -12.36
CA ILE A 124 -1.73 0.99 -10.90
C ILE A 124 -0.95 2.25 -10.52
N ARG A 125 -1.53 3.02 -9.61
CA ARG A 125 -0.94 4.24 -9.04
C ARG A 125 -0.70 4.05 -7.56
N LEU A 126 0.33 4.69 -7.05
CA LEU A 126 0.65 4.69 -5.63
C LEU A 126 1.53 5.90 -5.28
N ASP A 127 1.69 6.13 -4.00
CA ASP A 127 2.68 7.06 -3.48
C ASP A 127 3.66 6.33 -2.57
N VAL A 128 4.89 6.82 -2.52
CA VAL A 128 5.95 6.25 -1.71
C VAL A 128 6.74 7.35 -1.01
N PHE A 129 6.97 7.15 0.30
CA PHE A 129 7.72 8.10 1.11
C PHE A 129 9.20 8.09 0.73
N THR A 130 9.77 9.26 0.41
CA THR A 130 11.15 9.36 -0.08
C THR A 130 12.21 8.88 0.92
N LEU A 131 11.90 8.90 2.21
CA LEU A 131 12.78 8.41 3.28
C LEU A 131 12.61 6.92 3.57
N ASN A 132 11.80 6.20 2.79
CA ASN A 132 11.65 4.75 2.89
C ASN A 132 12.38 4.04 1.74
N PRO A 133 13.68 3.73 1.89
CA PRO A 133 14.47 3.14 0.80
C PRO A 133 14.02 1.73 0.43
N TYR A 134 13.41 1.00 1.37
CA TYR A 134 12.91 -0.36 1.11
C TYR A 134 11.71 -0.34 0.18
N ALA A 135 10.75 0.56 0.43
CA ALA A 135 9.58 0.73 -0.42
C ALA A 135 9.95 1.26 -1.81
N LEU A 136 10.83 2.27 -1.88
CA LEU A 136 11.32 2.79 -3.16
C LEU A 136 11.92 1.67 -4.02
N ARG A 137 12.84 0.90 -3.46
CA ARG A 137 13.48 -0.21 -4.18
C ARG A 137 12.50 -1.29 -4.60
N LEU A 138 11.50 -1.58 -3.75
CA LEU A 138 10.45 -2.56 -4.06
C LEU A 138 9.69 -2.15 -5.31
N TYR A 139 9.16 -0.93 -5.34
CA TYR A 139 8.34 -0.43 -6.45
C TYR A 139 9.17 -0.25 -7.73
N GLU A 140 10.37 0.30 -7.64
CA GLU A 140 11.27 0.41 -8.80
C GLU A 140 11.57 -0.96 -9.44
N LYS A 141 11.90 -1.95 -8.61
CA LYS A 141 12.15 -3.33 -9.09
C LYS A 141 10.90 -4.00 -9.64
N ALA A 142 9.73 -3.62 -9.19
CA ALA A 142 8.46 -4.12 -9.70
C ALA A 142 8.02 -3.42 -11.02
N GLY A 143 8.77 -2.40 -11.47
CA GLY A 143 8.53 -1.71 -12.73
C GLY A 143 7.67 -0.45 -12.61
N TYR A 144 7.45 0.06 -11.40
CA TYR A 144 6.81 1.35 -11.20
C TYR A 144 7.78 2.48 -11.52
N HIS A 145 7.29 3.55 -12.14
CA HIS A 145 8.07 4.72 -12.48
C HIS A 145 7.45 5.99 -11.89
N GLN A 146 8.29 6.97 -11.61
CA GLN A 146 7.85 8.24 -11.04
C GLN A 146 7.08 9.07 -12.08
N THR A 147 5.94 9.61 -11.65
CA THR A 147 5.07 10.51 -12.45
C THR A 147 4.90 11.89 -11.84
N GLY A 148 5.27 12.05 -10.59
CA GLY A 148 5.13 13.30 -9.87
C GLY A 148 5.61 13.20 -8.43
N THR A 149 5.36 14.25 -7.66
CA THR A 149 5.70 14.33 -6.25
C THR A 149 4.54 14.93 -5.45
N ALA A 150 4.51 14.64 -4.17
CA ALA A 150 3.60 15.28 -3.22
C ALA A 150 4.37 15.71 -1.98
N GLN A 151 4.00 16.84 -1.41
CA GLN A 151 4.51 17.32 -0.14
C GLN A 151 3.39 17.24 0.87
N TRP A 152 3.49 16.30 1.80
CA TRP A 152 2.52 16.08 2.86
C TRP A 152 3.13 16.29 4.25
N ARG A 153 2.35 16.11 5.30
CA ARG A 153 2.77 16.38 6.69
C ARG A 153 4.11 15.70 7.06
N LYS A 154 4.34 14.45 6.62
CA LYS A 154 5.55 13.70 6.97
C LYS A 154 6.76 14.02 6.10
N GLY A 155 6.57 14.67 4.96
CA GLY A 155 7.62 15.04 4.04
C GLY A 155 7.25 14.82 2.57
N LYS A 156 8.28 14.59 1.76
CA LYS A 156 8.14 14.40 0.33
C LYS A 156 7.84 12.94 -0.01
N PHE A 157 6.86 12.76 -0.90
CA PHE A 157 6.48 11.48 -1.50
C PHE A 157 6.69 11.52 -3.00
N LEU A 158 7.03 10.38 -3.59
CA LEU A 158 6.97 10.19 -5.04
C LEU A 158 5.62 9.60 -5.40
N LEU A 159 5.02 10.12 -6.47
CA LEU A 159 3.86 9.50 -7.11
C LEU A 159 4.38 8.58 -8.21
N MET A 160 3.92 7.34 -8.22
CA MET A 160 4.44 6.31 -9.11
C MET A 160 3.30 5.58 -9.81
N GLU A 161 3.58 5.08 -11.00
CA GLU A 161 2.64 4.35 -11.85
C GLU A 161 3.30 3.13 -12.47
N LYS A 162 2.50 2.10 -12.68
CA LYS A 162 2.83 0.96 -13.54
C LYS A 162 1.64 0.68 -14.46
N GLU A 163 1.89 0.59 -15.76
CA GLU A 163 0.90 0.08 -16.72
C GLU A 163 0.88 -1.45 -16.69
N LEU A 164 -0.32 -2.04 -16.77
CA LEU A 164 -0.54 -3.47 -16.74
C LEU A 164 -0.71 -4.06 -18.13
#